data_ef431ddb77a480b7c587132ab0f58c7c
#
_entry.id   ef431ddb77a480b7c587132ab0f58c7c
#
_cell.length_a   1.000
_cell.length_b   1.000
_cell.length_c   1.000
_cell.angle_alpha   90.00
_cell.angle_beta   90.00
_cell.angle_gamma   90.00
#
_symmetry.space_group_name_H-M   'P 1'
#
loop_
_entity.id
_entity.type
_entity.pdbx_description
1 polymer ?
#
loop_
_entity_poly.entity_id
_entity_poly.type
_entity_poly.pdbx_seq_one_letter_code
_entity_poly.pdbx_strand_id
1 'polypeptide(L)'
;MTLENLLKTKQLLAHVPSAEEIGRLLKAARRQLEDARSDEISNETRFDAAYNSINTMARAALAANGYRTSTSVPGHHQTTLQSLPKTIGAANDYPIALVALSKRRHVVNYEGDEVSDAMVQECIAKAEEVMRLVRRWIEENRPELIKKAD
;
A
#
# COMPACT_ATOMS: atom_id res chain seq x y z
N MET A 1 16.75 -10.17 2.01
CA MET A 1 16.98 -8.76 1.70
C MET A 1 16.43 -7.91 2.82
N THR A 2 17.22 -7.01 3.38
CA THR A 2 16.83 -6.16 4.50
C THR A 2 16.54 -4.73 4.02
N LEU A 3 15.92 -3.92 4.89
CA LEU A 3 15.71 -2.50 4.58
C LEU A 3 17.07 -1.80 4.37
N GLU A 4 18.08 -2.13 5.19
CA GLU A 4 19.40 -1.55 5.03
C GLU A 4 20.04 -1.93 3.69
N ASN A 5 19.84 -3.15 3.22
CA ASN A 5 20.35 -3.56 1.91
C ASN A 5 19.66 -2.79 0.78
N LEU A 6 18.36 -2.57 0.90
CA LEU A 6 17.62 -1.77 -0.08
C LEU A 6 18.08 -0.32 -0.08
N LEU A 7 18.46 0.20 1.09
CA LEU A 7 19.05 1.53 1.21
C LEU A 7 20.40 1.60 0.49
N LYS A 8 21.25 0.60 0.70
CA LYS A 8 22.57 0.54 0.06
C LYS A 8 22.49 0.48 -1.45
N THR A 9 21.50 -0.23 -1.98
CA THR A 9 21.29 -0.34 -3.44
C THR A 9 20.48 0.81 -4.00
N LYS A 10 20.11 1.80 -3.18
CA LYS A 10 19.37 3.00 -3.56
C LYS A 10 17.96 2.72 -4.06
N GLN A 11 17.40 1.55 -3.76
CA GLN A 11 16.00 1.28 -3.98
C GLN A 11 15.14 1.97 -2.93
N LEU A 12 15.67 2.13 -1.73
CA LEU A 12 15.08 2.94 -0.67
C LEU A 12 16.01 4.11 -0.36
N LEU A 13 15.41 5.20 0.10
CA LEU A 13 16.11 6.37 0.59
C LEU A 13 15.75 6.57 2.05
N ALA A 14 16.69 7.10 2.84
CA ALA A 14 16.42 7.45 4.22
C ALA A 14 15.39 8.60 4.25
N HIS A 15 14.51 8.54 5.24
CA HIS A 15 13.41 9.51 5.35
C HIS A 15 13.05 9.72 6.81
N VAL A 16 12.85 10.98 7.19
CA VAL A 16 12.41 11.33 8.55
C VAL A 16 10.90 11.56 8.49
N PRO A 17 10.09 10.65 9.07
CA PRO A 17 8.65 10.81 9.02
C PRO A 17 8.16 11.86 10.02
N SER A 18 7.00 12.45 9.72
CA SER A 18 6.30 13.32 10.67
C SER A 18 4.88 12.81 10.86
N ALA A 19 4.26 13.21 11.98
CA ALA A 19 2.86 12.85 12.23
C ALA A 19 1.95 13.44 11.16
N GLU A 20 2.27 14.61 10.66
CA GLU A 20 1.50 15.26 9.59
C GLU A 20 1.54 14.45 8.31
N GLU A 21 2.71 13.96 7.93
CA GLU A 21 2.88 13.13 6.73
C GLU A 21 2.12 11.82 6.86
N ILE A 22 2.31 11.12 7.97
CA ILE A 22 1.61 9.86 8.22
C ILE A 22 0.10 10.08 8.20
N GLY A 23 -0.38 11.15 8.84
CA GLY A 23 -1.80 11.50 8.84
C GLY A 23 -2.34 11.72 7.42
N ARG A 24 -1.60 12.41 6.56
CA ARG A 24 -2.00 12.62 5.17
C ARG A 24 -2.09 11.29 4.40
N LEU A 25 -1.10 10.40 4.61
CA LEU A 25 -1.10 9.10 3.92
C LEU A 25 -2.27 8.24 4.38
N LEU A 26 -2.53 8.18 5.69
CA LEU A 26 -3.65 7.41 6.22
C LEU A 26 -4.98 7.94 5.71
N LYS A 27 -5.15 9.26 5.67
CA LYS A 27 -6.38 9.87 5.14
C LYS A 27 -6.55 9.62 3.64
N ALA A 28 -5.45 9.70 2.87
CA ALA A 28 -5.48 9.42 1.44
C ALA A 28 -5.88 7.97 1.18
N ALA A 29 -5.30 7.04 1.92
CA ALA A 29 -5.65 5.62 1.78
C ALA A 29 -7.12 5.38 2.10
N ARG A 30 -7.65 6.05 3.13
CA ARG A 30 -9.07 5.92 3.51
C ARG A 30 -9.98 6.45 2.41
N ARG A 31 -9.66 7.62 1.83
CA ARG A 31 -10.46 8.17 0.74
C ARG A 31 -10.43 7.25 -0.48
N GLN A 32 -9.27 6.71 -0.81
CA GLN A 32 -9.13 5.77 -1.94
C GLN A 32 -9.99 4.53 -1.71
N LEU A 33 -10.01 4.02 -0.49
CA LEU A 33 -10.82 2.84 -0.16
C LEU A 33 -12.32 3.15 -0.22
N GLU A 34 -12.73 4.33 0.23
CA GLU A 34 -14.12 4.77 0.11
C GLU A 34 -14.54 4.89 -1.35
N ASP A 35 -13.67 5.44 -2.21
CA ASP A 35 -13.93 5.50 -3.64
C ASP A 35 -14.15 4.10 -4.22
N ALA A 36 -13.33 3.14 -3.78
CA ALA A 36 -13.44 1.76 -4.24
C ALA A 36 -14.79 1.13 -3.87
N ARG A 37 -15.41 1.58 -2.79
CA ARG A 37 -16.71 1.06 -2.34
C ARG A 37 -17.89 1.67 -3.09
N SER A 38 -17.68 2.75 -3.83
CA SER A 38 -18.76 3.40 -4.57
C SER A 38 -19.21 2.52 -5.73
N ASP A 39 -20.50 2.28 -5.87
CA ASP A 39 -21.07 1.52 -6.98
C ASP A 39 -21.47 2.42 -8.16
N GLU A 40 -21.18 3.72 -8.07
CA GLU A 40 -21.50 4.68 -9.13
C GLU A 40 -20.38 4.86 -10.15
N ILE A 41 -19.24 4.20 -9.95
CA ILE A 41 -18.10 4.28 -10.86
C ILE A 41 -17.75 2.88 -11.39
N SER A 42 -16.95 2.82 -12.44
CA SER A 42 -16.62 1.56 -13.09
C SER A 42 -15.82 0.63 -12.16
N ASN A 43 -15.93 -0.66 -12.40
CA ASN A 43 -15.16 -1.65 -11.65
C ASN A 43 -13.66 -1.46 -11.85
N GLU A 44 -13.22 -1.01 -13.04
CA GLU A 44 -11.82 -0.70 -13.30
C GLU A 44 -11.32 0.40 -12.36
N THR A 45 -12.09 1.47 -12.22
CA THR A 45 -11.74 2.59 -11.35
C THR A 45 -11.80 2.17 -9.88
N ARG A 46 -12.80 1.38 -9.51
CA ARG A 46 -12.93 0.85 -8.14
C ARG A 46 -11.73 -0.02 -7.76
N PHE A 47 -11.34 -0.92 -8.66
CA PHE A 47 -10.18 -1.77 -8.43
C PHE A 47 -8.91 -0.93 -8.26
N ASP A 48 -8.70 0.03 -9.16
CA ASP A 48 -7.53 0.90 -9.11
C ASP A 48 -7.50 1.72 -7.82
N ALA A 49 -8.64 2.21 -7.36
CA ALA A 49 -8.72 2.94 -6.09
C ALA A 49 -8.34 2.05 -4.90
N ALA A 50 -8.86 0.83 -4.84
CA ALA A 50 -8.50 -0.11 -3.77
C ALA A 50 -7.01 -0.46 -3.80
N TYR A 51 -6.46 -0.68 -4.99
CA TYR A 51 -5.04 -1.00 -5.14
C TYR A 51 -4.17 0.19 -4.74
N ASN A 52 -4.57 1.40 -5.10
CA ASN A 52 -3.87 2.61 -4.70
C ASN A 52 -3.88 2.78 -3.17
N SER A 53 -4.98 2.41 -2.52
CA SER A 53 -5.05 2.41 -1.05
C SER A 53 -3.99 1.48 -0.45
N ILE A 54 -3.83 0.29 -1.01
CA ILE A 54 -2.80 -0.67 -0.57
C ILE A 54 -1.41 -0.04 -0.69
N ASN A 55 -1.10 0.54 -1.83
CA ASN A 55 0.20 1.19 -2.05
C ASN A 55 0.44 2.35 -1.10
N THR A 56 -0.58 3.17 -0.87
CA THR A 56 -0.48 4.31 0.05
C THR A 56 -0.18 3.84 1.47
N MET A 57 -0.85 2.79 1.92
CA MET A 57 -0.61 2.21 3.25
C MET A 57 0.79 1.61 3.36
N ALA A 58 1.26 0.93 2.32
CA ALA A 58 2.62 0.37 2.32
C ALA A 58 3.67 1.49 2.38
N ARG A 59 3.41 2.61 1.71
CA ARG A 59 4.27 3.79 1.79
C ARG A 59 4.28 4.39 3.20
N ALA A 60 3.13 4.42 3.86
CA ALA A 60 3.04 4.88 5.24
C ALA A 60 3.87 3.99 6.17
N ALA A 61 3.83 2.67 5.96
CA ALA A 61 4.63 1.73 6.72
C ALA A 61 6.13 1.97 6.52
N LEU A 62 6.57 2.20 5.28
CA LEU A 62 7.96 2.54 4.99
C LEU A 62 8.37 3.83 5.69
N ALA A 63 7.57 4.88 5.56
CA ALA A 63 7.85 6.17 6.18
C ALA A 63 7.98 6.03 7.69
N ALA A 64 7.07 5.29 8.32
CA ALA A 64 7.13 5.06 9.76
C ALA A 64 8.40 4.32 10.18
N ASN A 65 8.99 3.55 9.29
CA ASN A 65 10.27 2.85 9.52
C ASN A 65 11.50 3.67 9.14
N GLY A 66 11.31 4.89 8.62
CA GLY A 66 12.42 5.78 8.28
C GLY A 66 12.91 5.69 6.85
N TYR A 67 12.06 5.21 5.92
CA TYR A 67 12.44 5.00 4.53
C TYR A 67 11.36 5.50 3.57
N ARG A 68 11.78 5.73 2.34
CA ARG A 68 10.86 5.95 1.22
C ARG A 68 11.46 5.32 -0.03
N THR A 69 10.63 4.95 -0.98
CA THR A 69 11.13 4.41 -2.25
C THR A 69 11.72 5.53 -3.10
N SER A 70 12.70 5.16 -3.93
CA SER A 70 13.21 6.07 -4.95
C SER A 70 12.34 5.95 -6.20
N THR A 71 11.65 7.03 -6.56
CA THR A 71 10.77 7.05 -7.73
C THR A 71 11.54 7.03 -9.05
N SER A 72 12.85 7.26 -9.01
CA SER A 72 13.70 7.21 -10.20
C SER A 72 14.14 5.78 -10.56
N VAL A 73 13.84 4.80 -9.69
CA VAL A 73 14.22 3.40 -9.91
C VAL A 73 13.01 2.65 -10.45
N PRO A 74 13.13 1.92 -11.58
CA PRO A 74 12.04 1.09 -12.07
C PRO A 74 11.61 0.05 -11.03
N GLY A 75 10.31 -0.24 -10.97
CA GLY A 75 9.78 -1.23 -10.04
C GLY A 75 9.59 -0.71 -8.61
N HIS A 76 9.64 0.61 -8.37
CA HIS A 76 9.50 1.15 -7.03
C HIS A 76 8.14 0.81 -6.38
N HIS A 77 7.07 0.67 -7.15
CA HIS A 77 5.77 0.25 -6.60
C HIS A 77 5.84 -1.17 -6.06
N GLN A 78 6.50 -2.07 -6.77
CA GLN A 78 6.68 -3.46 -6.34
C GLN A 78 7.57 -3.51 -5.09
N THR A 79 8.65 -2.72 -5.07
CA THR A 79 9.51 -2.61 -3.90
C THR A 79 8.71 -2.16 -2.67
N THR A 80 7.81 -1.21 -2.85
CA THR A 80 6.94 -0.73 -1.77
C THR A 80 6.13 -1.87 -1.18
N LEU A 81 5.47 -2.68 -2.01
CA LEU A 81 4.67 -3.80 -1.52
C LEU A 81 5.54 -4.90 -0.91
N GLN A 82 6.68 -5.18 -1.52
CA GLN A 82 7.58 -6.23 -1.05
C GLN A 82 8.25 -5.88 0.28
N SER A 83 8.23 -4.62 0.68
CA SER A 83 8.81 -4.20 1.96
C SER A 83 7.93 -4.53 3.17
N LEU A 84 6.65 -4.86 2.98
CA LEU A 84 5.71 -5.08 4.08
C LEU A 84 6.19 -6.12 5.12
N PRO A 85 6.78 -7.26 4.74
CA PRO A 85 7.32 -8.17 5.75
C PRO A 85 8.43 -7.53 6.61
N LYS A 86 9.17 -6.58 6.05
CA LYS A 86 10.28 -5.93 6.75
C LYS A 86 9.84 -4.71 7.56
N THR A 87 8.71 -4.10 7.21
CA THR A 87 8.23 -2.91 7.91
C THR A 87 7.25 -3.26 9.03
N ILE A 88 6.24 -4.08 8.73
CA ILE A 88 5.18 -4.39 9.70
C ILE A 88 5.17 -5.86 10.13
N GLY A 89 6.18 -6.63 9.72
CA GLY A 89 6.26 -8.04 10.12
C GLY A 89 5.22 -8.93 9.46
N ALA A 90 4.68 -8.54 8.31
CA ALA A 90 3.77 -9.40 7.56
C ALA A 90 4.50 -10.67 7.13
N ALA A 91 3.75 -11.74 6.83
CA ALA A 91 4.35 -12.98 6.35
C ALA A 91 5.15 -12.72 5.07
N ASN A 92 6.24 -13.47 4.88
CA ASN A 92 7.14 -13.27 3.74
C ASN A 92 6.44 -13.44 2.39
N ASP A 93 5.38 -14.27 2.33
CA ASP A 93 4.62 -14.48 1.10
C ASP A 93 3.47 -13.47 0.92
N TYR A 94 3.23 -12.61 1.89
CA TYR A 94 2.11 -11.66 1.84
C TYR A 94 2.16 -10.76 0.60
N PRO A 95 3.32 -10.20 0.21
CA PRO A 95 3.38 -9.37 -1.01
C PRO A 95 3.03 -10.12 -2.29
N ILE A 96 3.18 -11.45 -2.32
CA ILE A 96 2.88 -12.25 -3.51
C ILE A 96 1.41 -12.08 -3.89
N ALA A 97 0.51 -12.17 -2.91
CA ALA A 97 -0.92 -11.99 -3.16
C ALA A 97 -1.25 -10.57 -3.64
N LEU A 98 -0.57 -9.57 -3.08
CA LEU A 98 -0.78 -8.18 -3.48
C LEU A 98 -0.29 -7.90 -4.91
N VAL A 99 0.89 -8.40 -5.25
CA VAL A 99 1.45 -8.24 -6.60
C VAL A 99 0.58 -8.99 -7.61
N ALA A 100 0.03 -10.14 -7.23
CA ALA A 100 -0.85 -10.92 -8.09
C ALA A 100 -2.10 -10.13 -8.50
N LEU A 101 -2.65 -9.30 -7.61
CA LEU A 101 -3.78 -8.43 -7.94
C LEU A 101 -3.44 -7.47 -9.09
N SER A 102 -2.26 -6.85 -9.02
CA SER A 102 -1.79 -5.95 -10.07
C SER A 102 -1.64 -6.67 -11.41
N LYS A 103 -1.08 -7.87 -11.37
CA LYS A 103 -0.89 -8.68 -12.59
C LYS A 103 -2.22 -9.07 -13.22
N ARG A 104 -3.19 -9.48 -12.40
CA ARG A 104 -4.53 -9.83 -12.90
C ARG A 104 -5.20 -8.64 -13.56
N ARG A 105 -5.09 -7.46 -12.93
CA ARG A 105 -5.64 -6.21 -13.48
C ARG A 105 -5.01 -5.89 -14.83
N HIS A 106 -3.70 -6.10 -14.94
CA HIS A 106 -2.96 -5.83 -16.17
C HIS A 106 -3.40 -6.78 -17.31
N VAL A 107 -3.55 -8.07 -17.02
CA VAL A 107 -4.00 -9.07 -17.99
C VAL A 107 -5.42 -8.75 -18.49
N VAL A 108 -6.34 -8.48 -17.58
CA VAL A 108 -7.72 -8.12 -17.92
C VAL A 108 -7.74 -6.89 -18.82
N ASN A 109 -6.94 -5.89 -18.48
CA ASN A 109 -6.86 -4.64 -19.25
C ASN A 109 -6.30 -4.88 -20.65
N TYR A 110 -5.27 -5.73 -20.75
CA TYR A 110 -4.64 -6.06 -22.01
C TYR A 110 -5.60 -6.80 -22.97
N GLU A 111 -6.41 -7.72 -22.42
CA GLU A 111 -7.38 -8.49 -23.21
C GLU A 111 -8.65 -7.72 -23.51
N GLY A 112 -8.82 -6.52 -22.93
CA GLY A 112 -10.02 -5.73 -23.14
C GLY A 112 -11.23 -6.19 -22.35
N ASP A 113 -11.04 -7.15 -21.43
CA ASP A 113 -12.12 -7.63 -20.60
C ASP A 113 -12.44 -6.63 -19.49
N GLU A 114 -13.64 -6.72 -18.96
CA GLU A 114 -14.05 -5.91 -17.82
C GLU A 114 -13.56 -6.54 -16.51
N VAL A 115 -13.26 -5.69 -15.53
CA VAL A 115 -12.95 -6.13 -14.17
C VAL A 115 -14.24 -6.61 -13.53
N SER A 116 -14.23 -7.82 -12.99
CA SER A 116 -15.42 -8.40 -12.36
C SER A 116 -15.66 -7.81 -10.96
N ASP A 117 -16.90 -7.93 -10.49
CA ASP A 117 -17.25 -7.57 -9.12
C ASP A 117 -16.40 -8.36 -8.12
N ALA A 118 -16.14 -9.63 -8.38
CA ALA A 118 -15.34 -10.47 -7.50
C ALA A 118 -13.92 -9.94 -7.35
N MET A 119 -13.30 -9.47 -8.43
CA MET A 119 -11.97 -8.87 -8.40
C MET A 119 -11.97 -7.59 -7.55
N VAL A 120 -12.98 -6.76 -7.72
CA VAL A 120 -13.13 -5.53 -6.93
C VAL A 120 -13.22 -5.87 -5.44
N GLN A 121 -14.10 -6.79 -5.08
CA GLN A 121 -14.30 -7.17 -3.67
C GLN A 121 -13.05 -7.78 -3.06
N GLU A 122 -12.33 -8.60 -3.80
CA GLU A 122 -11.06 -9.18 -3.33
C GLU A 122 -10.04 -8.08 -3.06
N CYS A 123 -9.92 -7.10 -3.96
CA CYS A 123 -8.97 -6.00 -3.79
C CYS A 123 -9.36 -5.10 -2.60
N ILE A 124 -10.64 -4.82 -2.43
CA ILE A 124 -11.14 -4.05 -1.27
C ILE A 124 -10.82 -4.79 0.03
N ALA A 125 -11.07 -6.10 0.08
CA ALA A 125 -10.78 -6.89 1.29
C ALA A 125 -9.29 -6.85 1.64
N LYS A 126 -8.42 -6.93 0.64
CA LYS A 126 -6.97 -6.82 0.87
C LYS A 126 -6.59 -5.41 1.33
N ALA A 127 -7.19 -4.39 0.75
CA ALA A 127 -6.92 -3.00 1.18
C ALA A 127 -7.33 -2.77 2.64
N GLU A 128 -8.49 -3.29 3.04
CA GLU A 128 -8.94 -3.22 4.43
C GLU A 128 -7.97 -3.93 5.38
N GLU A 129 -7.49 -5.10 4.97
CA GLU A 129 -6.55 -5.87 5.76
C GLU A 129 -5.21 -5.14 5.93
N VAL A 130 -4.64 -4.64 4.82
CA VAL A 130 -3.38 -3.88 4.86
C VAL A 130 -3.53 -2.64 5.75
N MET A 131 -4.64 -1.92 5.61
CA MET A 131 -4.91 -0.73 6.42
C MET A 131 -4.91 -1.06 7.90
N ARG A 132 -5.59 -2.14 8.28
CA ARG A 132 -5.65 -2.58 9.68
C ARG A 132 -4.27 -2.96 10.21
N LEU A 133 -3.51 -3.73 9.42
CA LEU A 133 -2.19 -4.20 9.84
C LEU A 133 -1.19 -3.05 9.98
N VAL A 134 -1.15 -2.14 9.01
CA VAL A 134 -0.23 -1.00 9.05
C VAL A 134 -0.59 -0.07 10.20
N ARG A 135 -1.86 0.24 10.36
CA ARG A 135 -2.32 1.13 11.42
C ARG A 135 -1.97 0.57 12.80
N ARG A 136 -2.22 -0.73 13.00
CA ARG A 136 -1.87 -1.40 14.26
C ARG A 136 -0.37 -1.32 14.53
N TRP A 137 0.45 -1.60 13.52
CA TRP A 137 1.89 -1.56 13.69
C TRP A 137 2.37 -0.17 14.12
N ILE A 138 1.86 0.88 13.48
CA ILE A 138 2.23 2.26 13.83
C ILE A 138 1.79 2.59 15.25
N GLU A 139 0.57 2.22 15.63
CA GLU A 139 0.05 2.46 16.98
C GLU A 139 0.91 1.77 18.05
N GLU A 140 1.39 0.57 17.76
CA GLU A 140 2.17 -0.21 18.72
C GLU A 140 3.64 0.20 18.76
N ASN A 141 4.22 0.61 17.65
CA ASN A 141 5.67 0.85 17.52
C ASN A 141 6.06 2.32 17.39
N ARG A 142 5.20 3.14 16.80
CA ARG A 142 5.46 4.56 16.57
C ARG A 142 4.21 5.39 16.88
N PRO A 143 3.67 5.30 18.12
CA PRO A 143 2.40 5.97 18.44
C PRO A 143 2.47 7.49 18.30
N GLU A 144 3.66 8.08 18.41
CA GLU A 144 3.85 9.52 18.22
C GLU A 144 3.52 9.98 16.79
N LEU A 145 3.47 9.06 15.83
CA LEU A 145 3.15 9.38 14.44
C LEU A 145 1.64 9.38 14.16
N ILE A 146 0.83 8.95 15.12
CA ILE A 146 -0.63 8.97 14.99
C ILE A 146 -1.20 9.96 15.99
N LYS A 147 -1.89 10.99 15.47
CA LYS A 147 -2.54 12.00 16.32
C LYS A 147 -3.90 11.48 16.78
N LYS A 148 -4.18 11.60 18.08
CA LYS A 148 -5.41 11.11 18.69
C LYS A 148 -6.65 11.90 18.30
N ALA A 149 -6.50 13.12 17.83
CA ALA A 149 -7.63 14.01 17.54
C ALA A 149 -8.32 13.70 16.22
N ASP A 150 -7.85 12.73 15.49
CA ASP A 150 -8.40 12.40 14.17
C ASP A 150 -9.42 11.23 14.24
#